data_f38e203dbc13651b717c6831cf13a4cc
#
_entry.id   f38e203dbc13651b717c6831cf13a4cc
#
_cell.length_a   1.000
_cell.length_b   1.000
_cell.length_c   1.000
_cell.angle_alpha   90.00
_cell.angle_beta   90.00
_cell.angle_gamma   90.00
#
_symmetry.space_group_name_H-M   'P 1'
#
loop_
_entity.id
_entity.type
_entity.pdbx_description
1 polymer ?
#
loop_
_entity_poly.entity_id
_entity_poly.type
_entity_poly.pdbx_seq_one_letter_code
_entity_poly.pdbx_strand_id
1 'polypeptide(L)'
;MEAIQVGPPSVADVLPLRVVIGWMGLFIAAGFGVAGLLCWPYGQDLVRRKQDGAPSAYDGVTGLPTRRLFLVLLKQALSRAETTKRHVAVLVCALEQFRPLSAALAAPNMTLVVRVQAARIKSALRPHDVVARLDEYTFAVIADNLESPDEARLIAGKIQKAIALPLLVEGQELLTSCRTGGIVGPQSGTDAESFLDAASRALSESQTADESIAFVSDPATTTSSSSSLTSAGRMRHYAGARH
;
A
#
# COMPACT_ATOMS: atom_id res chain seq x y z
N MET A 1 -73.30 -61.83 -16.31
CA MET A 1 -72.25 -60.92 -15.71
C MET A 1 -70.99 -61.73 -15.62
N GLU A 2 -70.16 -61.64 -16.64
CA GLU A 2 -68.84 -62.32 -16.69
C GLU A 2 -67.81 -61.37 -16.21
N ALA A 3 -67.08 -61.76 -15.13
CA ALA A 3 -66.01 -61.01 -14.57
C ALA A 3 -64.70 -61.29 -15.38
N ILE A 4 -64.22 -60.29 -16.07
CA ILE A 4 -62.95 -60.34 -16.78
C ILE A 4 -61.86 -60.30 -15.73
N GLN A 5 -61.20 -61.43 -15.49
CA GLN A 5 -59.97 -61.49 -14.71
C GLN A 5 -58.80 -61.01 -15.56
N VAL A 6 -58.30 -59.83 -15.25
CA VAL A 6 -57.05 -59.30 -15.80
C VAL A 6 -55.92 -59.90 -14.96
N GLY A 7 -55.21 -60.86 -15.53
CA GLY A 7 -54.03 -61.45 -14.92
C GLY A 7 -52.87 -60.42 -14.85
N PRO A 8 -51.88 -60.62 -13.94
CA PRO A 8 -50.74 -59.71 -13.84
C PRO A 8 -49.91 -59.69 -15.14
N PRO A 9 -49.38 -58.54 -15.55
CA PRO A 9 -48.62 -58.44 -16.80
C PRO A 9 -47.39 -59.38 -16.79
N SER A 10 -47.15 -60.03 -17.91
CA SER A 10 -46.06 -60.98 -18.05
C SER A 10 -44.70 -60.30 -17.98
N VAL A 11 -43.67 -61.00 -17.49
CA VAL A 11 -42.28 -60.47 -17.35
C VAL A 11 -41.74 -59.98 -18.69
N ALA A 12 -42.28 -60.47 -19.82
CA ALA A 12 -41.88 -60.01 -21.16
C ALA A 12 -42.31 -58.59 -21.51
N ASP A 13 -43.38 -58.06 -20.90
CA ASP A 13 -43.88 -56.71 -21.18
C ASP A 13 -43.09 -55.61 -20.45
N VAL A 14 -42.31 -55.98 -19.42
CA VAL A 14 -41.57 -55.02 -18.61
C VAL A 14 -40.08 -54.86 -19.04
N LEU A 15 -39.60 -55.81 -19.87
CA LEU A 15 -38.22 -55.81 -20.36
C LEU A 15 -37.87 -54.58 -21.21
N PRO A 16 -38.68 -54.12 -22.18
CA PRO A 16 -38.31 -52.98 -22.98
C PRO A 16 -38.28 -51.67 -22.19
N LEU A 17 -39.14 -51.51 -21.16
CA LEU A 17 -39.17 -50.31 -20.33
C LEU A 17 -37.91 -50.16 -19.48
N ARG A 18 -37.37 -51.28 -18.92
CA ARG A 18 -36.13 -51.26 -18.17
C ARG A 18 -34.92 -50.91 -19.03
N VAL A 19 -34.87 -51.42 -20.26
CA VAL A 19 -33.81 -51.11 -21.23
C VAL A 19 -33.85 -49.62 -21.60
N VAL A 20 -35.02 -49.08 -21.88
CA VAL A 20 -35.20 -47.65 -22.24
C VAL A 20 -34.77 -46.73 -21.08
N ILE A 21 -35.18 -47.05 -19.85
CA ILE A 21 -34.77 -46.28 -18.65
C ILE A 21 -33.28 -46.34 -18.43
N GLY A 22 -32.66 -47.52 -18.63
CA GLY A 22 -31.19 -47.71 -18.51
C GLY A 22 -30.39 -46.90 -19.52
N TRP A 23 -30.83 -46.86 -20.78
CA TRP A 23 -30.21 -46.05 -21.83
C TRP A 23 -30.42 -44.56 -21.62
N MET A 24 -31.61 -44.12 -21.15
CA MET A 24 -31.87 -42.73 -20.81
C MET A 24 -31.00 -42.25 -19.65
N GLY A 25 -30.77 -43.09 -18.62
CA GLY A 25 -29.87 -42.80 -17.52
C GLY A 25 -28.41 -42.64 -17.99
N LEU A 26 -27.96 -43.53 -18.91
CA LEU A 26 -26.63 -43.49 -19.50
C LEU A 26 -26.40 -42.19 -20.33
N PHE A 27 -27.39 -41.78 -21.12
CA PHE A 27 -27.31 -40.55 -21.90
C PHE A 27 -27.31 -39.28 -21.02
N ILE A 28 -28.07 -39.28 -19.94
CA ILE A 28 -28.04 -38.15 -18.98
C ILE A 28 -26.71 -38.08 -18.27
N ALA A 29 -26.16 -39.20 -17.80
CA ALA A 29 -24.84 -39.26 -17.14
C ALA A 29 -23.71 -38.85 -18.09
N ALA A 30 -23.75 -39.31 -19.36
CA ALA A 30 -22.78 -38.91 -20.37
C ALA A 30 -22.89 -37.42 -20.74
N GLY A 31 -24.11 -36.89 -20.84
CA GLY A 31 -24.38 -35.51 -21.13
C GLY A 31 -23.84 -34.56 -20.02
N PHE A 32 -24.03 -34.91 -18.75
CA PHE A 32 -23.46 -34.16 -17.63
C PHE A 32 -21.94 -34.27 -17.59
N GLY A 33 -21.38 -35.44 -17.92
CA GLY A 33 -19.92 -35.62 -18.00
C GLY A 33 -19.28 -34.74 -19.08
N VAL A 34 -19.85 -34.74 -20.28
CA VAL A 34 -19.35 -33.93 -21.41
C VAL A 34 -19.55 -32.44 -21.14
N ALA A 35 -20.71 -32.01 -20.61
CA ALA A 35 -20.96 -30.64 -20.24
C ALA A 35 -20.01 -30.15 -19.12
N GLY A 36 -19.74 -31.01 -18.12
CA GLY A 36 -18.77 -30.73 -17.07
C GLY A 36 -17.36 -30.57 -17.61
N LEU A 37 -16.94 -31.44 -18.56
CA LEU A 37 -15.60 -31.40 -19.16
C LEU A 37 -15.43 -30.16 -20.07
N LEU A 38 -16.49 -29.73 -20.76
CA LEU A 38 -16.45 -28.55 -21.62
C LEU A 38 -16.57 -27.25 -20.80
N CYS A 39 -17.31 -27.24 -19.66
CA CYS A 39 -17.43 -26.08 -18.78
C CYS A 39 -16.23 -25.91 -17.81
N TRP A 40 -15.44 -26.96 -17.57
CA TRP A 40 -14.29 -26.91 -16.67
C TRP A 40 -13.28 -25.80 -17.02
N PRO A 41 -12.81 -25.64 -18.26
CA PRO A 41 -11.90 -24.54 -18.61
C PRO A 41 -12.57 -23.18 -18.47
N TYR A 42 -13.87 -23.03 -18.82
CA TYR A 42 -14.60 -21.77 -18.69
C TYR A 42 -14.82 -21.39 -17.22
N GLY A 43 -15.05 -22.34 -16.33
CA GLY A 43 -15.19 -22.11 -14.90
C GLY A 43 -13.87 -21.62 -14.26
N GLN A 44 -12.75 -22.16 -14.67
CA GLN A 44 -11.43 -21.74 -14.20
C GLN A 44 -11.07 -20.33 -14.70
N ASP A 45 -11.40 -20.01 -15.96
CA ASP A 45 -11.17 -18.67 -16.51
C ASP A 45 -12.07 -17.62 -15.85
N LEU A 46 -13.28 -17.94 -15.46
CA LEU A 46 -14.17 -17.03 -14.72
C LEU A 46 -13.67 -16.79 -13.28
N VAL A 47 -13.16 -17.81 -12.61
CA VAL A 47 -12.54 -17.68 -11.28
C VAL A 47 -11.22 -16.90 -11.38
N ARG A 48 -10.40 -17.18 -12.41
CA ARG A 48 -9.15 -16.49 -12.67
C ARG A 48 -9.38 -15.02 -13.02
N ARG A 49 -10.36 -14.72 -13.91
CA ARG A 49 -10.77 -13.34 -14.24
C ARG A 49 -11.36 -12.58 -13.05
N LYS A 50 -11.90 -13.27 -12.05
CA LYS A 50 -12.36 -12.64 -10.81
C LYS A 50 -11.22 -12.33 -9.85
N GLN A 51 -10.07 -13.01 -9.98
CA GLN A 51 -8.81 -12.67 -9.29
C GLN A 51 -7.99 -11.62 -10.05
N ASP A 52 -8.11 -11.57 -11.39
CA ASP A 52 -7.59 -10.50 -12.25
C ASP A 52 -8.54 -9.27 -12.29
N GLY A 53 -9.65 -9.32 -11.54
CA GLY A 53 -10.60 -8.24 -11.35
C GLY A 53 -9.95 -7.04 -10.70
N ALA A 54 -10.21 -5.85 -11.21
CA ALA A 54 -9.72 -4.53 -10.86
C ALA A 54 -8.78 -4.50 -9.64
N PRO A 55 -7.54 -4.02 -9.76
CA PRO A 55 -6.55 -4.10 -8.69
C PRO A 55 -7.18 -3.66 -7.37
N SER A 56 -7.09 -4.49 -6.35
CA SER A 56 -7.68 -4.25 -5.05
C SER A 56 -7.31 -2.85 -4.56
N ALA A 57 -8.26 -2.13 -3.99
CA ALA A 57 -8.00 -0.84 -3.39
C ALA A 57 -7.11 -0.96 -2.13
N TYR A 58 -7.05 -2.17 -1.55
CA TYR A 58 -6.31 -2.46 -0.32
C TYR A 58 -5.29 -3.59 -0.55
N ASP A 59 -4.13 -3.46 0.08
CA ASP A 59 -3.07 -4.46 0.07
C ASP A 59 -3.47 -5.69 0.89
N GLY A 60 -3.37 -6.88 0.32
CA GLY A 60 -3.78 -8.13 0.96
C GLY A 60 -2.90 -8.55 2.15
N VAL A 61 -1.69 -8.02 2.27
CA VAL A 61 -0.75 -8.32 3.36
C VAL A 61 -1.00 -7.43 4.58
N THR A 62 -1.09 -6.13 4.37
CA THR A 62 -1.15 -5.12 5.45
C THR A 62 -2.56 -4.58 5.69
N GLY A 63 -3.49 -4.78 4.75
CA GLY A 63 -4.81 -4.16 4.78
C GLY A 63 -4.79 -2.64 4.54
N LEU A 64 -3.65 -2.06 4.22
CA LEU A 64 -3.51 -0.64 3.93
C LEU A 64 -3.99 -0.31 2.50
N PRO A 65 -4.41 0.93 2.22
CA PRO A 65 -4.61 1.45 0.88
C PRO A 65 -3.43 1.13 -0.04
N THR A 66 -3.73 0.79 -1.30
CA THR A 66 -2.73 0.69 -2.37
C THR A 66 -2.44 2.08 -2.95
N ARG A 67 -1.38 2.20 -3.79
CA ARG A 67 -1.05 3.45 -4.50
C ARG A 67 -2.27 4.09 -5.16
N ARG A 68 -3.12 3.28 -5.80
CA ARG A 68 -4.31 3.76 -6.51
C ARG A 68 -5.29 4.47 -5.57
N LEU A 69 -5.63 3.84 -4.44
CA LEU A 69 -6.54 4.44 -3.47
C LEU A 69 -5.87 5.64 -2.78
N PHE A 70 -4.58 5.57 -2.51
CA PHE A 70 -3.81 6.66 -1.93
C PHE A 70 -3.89 7.94 -2.78
N LEU A 71 -3.72 7.85 -4.10
CA LEU A 71 -3.82 9.01 -5.00
C LEU A 71 -5.20 9.65 -4.99
N VAL A 72 -6.27 8.85 -4.89
CA VAL A 72 -7.64 9.38 -4.76
C VAL A 72 -7.81 10.15 -3.46
N LEU A 73 -7.32 9.57 -2.34
CA LEU A 73 -7.39 10.21 -1.02
C LEU A 73 -6.52 11.46 -0.95
N LEU A 74 -5.34 11.43 -1.57
CA LEU A 74 -4.44 12.58 -1.65
C LEU A 74 -5.07 13.73 -2.43
N LYS A 75 -5.71 13.46 -3.57
CA LYS A 75 -6.44 14.48 -4.33
C LYS A 75 -7.51 15.17 -3.48
N GLN A 76 -8.24 14.39 -2.68
CA GLN A 76 -9.24 14.93 -1.76
C GLN A 76 -8.60 15.78 -0.64
N ALA A 77 -7.46 15.33 -0.07
CA ALA A 77 -6.75 16.07 0.95
C ALA A 77 -6.20 17.39 0.43
N LEU A 78 -5.60 17.42 -0.77
CA LEU A 78 -5.12 18.63 -1.44
C LEU A 78 -6.26 19.64 -1.66
N SER A 79 -7.40 19.19 -2.18
CA SER A 79 -8.57 20.06 -2.39
C SER A 79 -9.13 20.62 -1.07
N ARG A 80 -9.14 19.83 0.01
CA ARG A 80 -9.53 20.33 1.34
C ARG A 80 -8.54 21.38 1.86
N ALA A 81 -7.24 21.14 1.72
CA ALA A 81 -6.19 22.05 2.17
C ALA A 81 -6.27 23.42 1.48
N GLU A 82 -6.55 23.46 0.16
CA GLU A 82 -6.79 24.68 -0.57
C GLU A 82 -7.99 25.47 -0.02
N THR A 83 -9.08 24.78 0.32
CA THR A 83 -10.30 25.38 0.84
C THR A 83 -10.13 25.88 2.28
N THR A 84 -9.47 25.10 3.14
CA THR A 84 -9.34 25.40 4.57
C THR A 84 -8.13 26.28 4.89
N LYS A 85 -7.26 26.57 3.91
CA LYS A 85 -5.99 27.28 4.10
C LYS A 85 -5.06 26.59 5.13
N ARG A 86 -5.16 25.26 5.18
CA ARG A 86 -4.30 24.40 5.99
C ARG A 86 -3.26 23.74 5.10
N HIS A 87 -2.26 23.11 5.72
CA HIS A 87 -1.24 22.37 4.99
C HIS A 87 -1.58 20.87 4.96
N VAL A 88 -1.12 20.21 3.91
CA VAL A 88 -1.09 18.76 3.77
C VAL A 88 0.35 18.35 3.47
N ALA A 89 0.80 17.28 4.07
CA ALA A 89 2.10 16.70 3.75
C ALA A 89 1.95 15.29 3.19
N VAL A 90 2.79 14.97 2.21
CA VAL A 90 3.04 13.59 1.79
C VAL A 90 4.43 13.18 2.25
N LEU A 91 4.50 12.06 2.96
CA LEU A 91 5.75 11.45 3.41
C LEU A 91 5.87 10.08 2.76
N VAL A 92 6.97 9.82 2.08
CA VAL A 92 7.29 8.49 1.53
C VAL A 92 8.41 7.89 2.37
N CYS A 93 8.11 6.73 2.98
CA CYS A 93 8.99 6.03 3.91
C CYS A 93 9.46 4.72 3.28
N ALA A 94 10.75 4.56 3.03
CA ALA A 94 11.35 3.31 2.59
C ALA A 94 12.05 2.63 3.77
N LEU A 95 11.69 1.38 4.04
CA LEU A 95 12.37 0.58 5.05
C LEU A 95 13.79 0.27 4.57
N GLU A 96 14.78 0.63 5.39
CA GLU A 96 16.18 0.30 5.17
C GLU A 96 16.55 -0.99 5.91
N GLN A 97 17.68 -1.59 5.55
CA GLN A 97 18.16 -2.86 6.11
C GLN A 97 17.19 -4.04 5.96
N PHE A 98 15.99 -3.78 5.49
CA PHE A 98 14.99 -4.81 5.29
C PHE A 98 15.33 -5.73 4.09
N ARG A 99 15.85 -5.18 2.98
CA ARG A 99 16.24 -5.97 1.80
C ARG A 99 17.37 -6.97 2.03
N PRO A 100 18.48 -6.60 2.69
CA PRO A 100 19.49 -7.58 3.10
C PRO A 100 18.96 -8.65 4.04
N LEU A 101 18.03 -8.26 4.92
CA LEU A 101 17.38 -9.17 5.86
C LEU A 101 16.42 -10.14 5.18
N SER A 102 15.79 -9.72 4.08
CA SER A 102 14.85 -10.54 3.31
C SER A 102 15.51 -11.81 2.74
N ALA A 103 16.79 -11.79 2.46
CA ALA A 103 17.53 -12.96 2.02
C ALA A 103 17.76 -14.00 3.14
N ALA A 104 17.71 -13.59 4.40
CA ALA A 104 17.96 -14.43 5.57
C ALA A 104 16.68 -14.95 6.24
N LEU A 105 15.53 -14.27 6.04
CA LEU A 105 14.27 -14.64 6.68
C LEU A 105 13.37 -15.44 5.73
N ALA A 106 12.66 -16.43 6.27
CA ALA A 106 11.62 -17.14 5.52
C ALA A 106 10.46 -16.21 5.13
N ALA A 107 9.82 -16.44 3.99
CA ALA A 107 8.75 -15.60 3.46
C ALA A 107 7.60 -15.31 4.46
N PRO A 108 7.13 -16.25 5.31
CA PRO A 108 6.13 -15.96 6.34
C PRO A 108 6.57 -14.90 7.35
N ASN A 109 7.85 -14.92 7.74
CA ASN A 109 8.42 -13.97 8.69
C ASN A 109 8.53 -12.57 8.08
N MET A 110 8.84 -12.48 6.79
CA MET A 110 8.83 -11.24 6.03
C MET A 110 7.46 -10.58 6.06
N THR A 111 6.41 -11.34 5.83
CA THR A 111 5.02 -10.88 5.90
C THR A 111 4.69 -10.33 7.30
N LEU A 112 5.15 -10.99 8.35
CA LEU A 112 4.96 -10.53 9.73
C LEU A 112 5.67 -9.20 9.98
N VAL A 113 6.93 -9.07 9.56
CA VAL A 113 7.71 -7.82 9.72
C VAL A 113 7.00 -6.65 9.02
N VAL A 114 6.59 -6.83 7.76
CA VAL A 114 5.86 -5.79 7.00
C VAL A 114 4.56 -5.38 7.71
N ARG A 115 3.79 -6.35 8.23
CA ARG A 115 2.55 -6.07 8.97
C ARG A 115 2.82 -5.28 10.25
N VAL A 116 3.84 -5.66 11.01
CA VAL A 116 4.19 -4.95 12.24
C VAL A 116 4.65 -3.54 11.94
N GLN A 117 5.49 -3.34 10.92
CA GLN A 117 5.94 -1.99 10.55
C GLN A 117 4.78 -1.12 10.05
N ALA A 118 3.86 -1.68 9.26
CA ALA A 118 2.64 -0.99 8.84
C ALA A 118 1.78 -0.54 10.05
N ALA A 119 1.61 -1.41 11.04
CA ALA A 119 0.89 -1.10 12.27
C ALA A 119 1.60 -0.01 13.10
N ARG A 120 2.93 -0.05 13.20
CA ARG A 120 3.75 0.96 13.89
C ARG A 120 3.64 2.32 13.24
N ILE A 121 3.73 2.39 11.90
CA ILE A 121 3.52 3.64 11.15
C ILE A 121 2.12 4.18 11.48
N LYS A 122 1.09 3.36 11.37
CA LYS A 122 -0.29 3.77 11.65
C LYS A 122 -0.48 4.25 13.09
N SER A 123 0.15 3.62 14.07
CA SER A 123 0.05 4.01 15.48
C SER A 123 0.77 5.32 15.81
N ALA A 124 1.76 5.72 14.99
CA ALA A 124 2.47 6.99 15.13
C ALA A 124 1.69 8.20 14.60
N LEU A 125 0.59 7.95 13.88
CA LEU A 125 -0.20 8.94 13.17
C LEU A 125 -1.52 9.26 13.86
N ARG A 126 -2.13 10.38 13.45
CA ARG A 126 -3.46 10.81 13.90
C ARG A 126 -4.54 9.95 13.21
N PRO A 127 -5.77 9.84 13.79
CA PRO A 127 -6.85 9.03 13.21
C PRO A 127 -7.28 9.42 11.79
N HIS A 128 -7.09 10.67 11.39
CA HIS A 128 -7.44 11.20 10.07
C HIS A 128 -6.29 11.14 9.06
N ASP A 129 -5.07 10.84 9.52
CA ASP A 129 -3.95 10.62 8.62
C ASP A 129 -4.09 9.27 7.91
N VAL A 130 -3.66 9.21 6.66
CA VAL A 130 -3.78 8.02 5.83
C VAL A 130 -2.41 7.40 5.63
N VAL A 131 -2.32 6.09 5.83
CA VAL A 131 -1.14 5.28 5.46
C VAL A 131 -1.51 4.39 4.30
N ALA A 132 -0.62 4.28 3.33
CA ALA A 132 -0.73 3.36 2.20
C ALA A 132 0.56 2.58 2.00
N ARG A 133 0.45 1.42 1.37
CA ARG A 133 1.59 0.64 0.91
C ARG A 133 1.76 0.86 -0.58
N LEU A 134 2.88 1.47 -0.97
CA LEU A 134 3.17 1.76 -2.38
C LEU A 134 3.85 0.59 -3.06
N ASP A 135 4.74 -0.11 -2.34
CA ASP A 135 5.57 -1.18 -2.82
C ASP A 135 5.87 -2.17 -1.70
N GLU A 136 6.68 -3.18 -1.95
CA GLU A 136 7.01 -4.24 -1.01
C GLU A 136 7.51 -3.70 0.34
N TYR A 137 8.35 -2.68 0.33
CA TYR A 137 8.99 -2.07 1.52
C TYR A 137 8.80 -0.55 1.59
N THR A 138 7.92 0.01 0.78
CA THR A 138 7.70 1.45 0.72
C THR A 138 6.27 1.79 1.13
N PHE A 139 6.17 2.71 2.07
CA PHE A 139 4.91 3.24 2.55
C PHE A 139 4.78 4.72 2.21
N ALA A 140 3.55 5.19 2.05
CA ALA A 140 3.25 6.61 1.92
C ALA A 140 2.25 7.04 2.98
N VAL A 141 2.39 8.27 3.45
CA VAL A 141 1.53 8.88 4.46
C VAL A 141 0.98 10.18 3.94
N ILE A 142 -0.32 10.40 4.10
CA ILE A 142 -0.95 11.71 3.97
C ILE A 142 -1.17 12.24 5.38
N ALA A 143 -0.46 13.27 5.76
CA ALA A 143 -0.72 14.04 6.97
C ALA A 143 -1.56 15.25 6.61
N ASP A 144 -2.84 15.23 7.01
CA ASP A 144 -3.84 16.21 6.62
C ASP A 144 -4.05 17.26 7.71
N ASN A 145 -4.54 18.44 7.33
CA ASN A 145 -4.93 19.52 8.23
C ASN A 145 -3.80 20.01 9.17
N LEU A 146 -2.59 20.15 8.64
CA LEU A 146 -1.45 20.65 9.41
C LEU A 146 -1.55 22.18 9.60
N GLU A 147 -1.12 22.66 10.77
CA GLU A 147 -1.07 24.10 11.08
C GLU A 147 0.18 24.75 10.52
N SER A 148 1.28 24.00 10.46
CA SER A 148 2.54 24.48 9.92
C SER A 148 3.29 23.39 9.16
N PRO A 149 4.18 23.76 8.22
CA PRO A 149 5.05 22.80 7.54
C PRO A 149 5.95 22.00 8.50
N ASP A 150 6.33 22.57 9.64
CA ASP A 150 7.21 21.91 10.62
C ASP A 150 6.55 20.68 11.27
N GLU A 151 5.21 20.66 11.34
CA GLU A 151 4.51 19.47 11.84
C GLU A 151 4.81 18.21 11.00
N ALA A 152 5.03 18.37 9.69
CA ALA A 152 5.38 17.25 8.82
C ALA A 152 6.72 16.60 9.23
N ARG A 153 7.72 17.40 9.62
CA ARG A 153 9.00 16.89 10.14
C ARG A 153 8.83 16.17 11.47
N LEU A 154 7.97 16.69 12.35
CA LEU A 154 7.67 16.03 13.62
C LEU A 154 6.99 14.67 13.39
N ILE A 155 6.06 14.60 12.44
CA ILE A 155 5.38 13.34 12.07
C ILE A 155 6.39 12.34 11.48
N ALA A 156 7.27 12.76 10.57
CA ALA A 156 8.34 11.92 10.03
C ALA A 156 9.23 11.36 11.13
N GLY A 157 9.65 12.17 12.09
CA GLY A 157 10.44 11.75 13.24
C GLY A 157 9.70 10.75 14.16
N LYS A 158 8.39 10.89 14.34
CA LYS A 158 7.57 9.92 15.09
C LYS A 158 7.53 8.57 14.38
N ILE A 159 7.33 8.57 13.06
CA ILE A 159 7.32 7.36 12.23
C ILE A 159 8.67 6.64 12.35
N GLN A 160 9.78 7.35 12.20
CA GLN A 160 11.11 6.75 12.31
C GLN A 160 11.36 6.12 13.68
N LYS A 161 10.99 6.81 14.76
CA LYS A 161 11.10 6.27 16.12
C LYS A 161 10.25 5.02 16.31
N ALA A 162 9.05 4.98 15.76
CA ALA A 162 8.16 3.83 15.84
C ALA A 162 8.71 2.62 15.06
N ILE A 163 9.29 2.84 13.88
CA ILE A 163 9.91 1.80 13.06
C ILE A 163 11.17 1.25 13.72
N ALA A 164 11.98 2.09 14.35
CA ALA A 164 13.24 1.72 14.98
C ALA A 164 13.08 0.85 16.25
N LEU A 165 11.85 0.68 16.76
CA LEU A 165 11.62 -0.21 17.89
C LEU A 165 12.00 -1.66 17.54
N PRO A 166 12.69 -2.39 18.43
CA PRO A 166 13.05 -3.77 18.19
C PRO A 166 11.84 -4.65 17.89
N LEU A 167 12.02 -5.64 17.03
CA LEU A 167 11.03 -6.66 16.69
C LEU A 167 11.63 -8.03 16.93
N LEU A 168 10.96 -8.85 17.73
CA LEU A 168 11.38 -10.22 17.96
C LEU A 168 10.79 -11.14 16.89
N VAL A 169 11.65 -11.77 16.09
CA VAL A 169 11.28 -12.73 15.05
C VAL A 169 12.06 -14.01 15.27
N GLU A 170 11.37 -15.12 15.48
CA GLU A 170 11.99 -16.44 15.77
C GLU A 170 13.02 -16.41 16.90
N GLY A 171 12.79 -15.61 17.95
CA GLY A 171 13.70 -15.48 19.08
C GLY A 171 14.92 -14.58 18.82
N GLN A 172 15.02 -13.99 17.64
CA GLN A 172 16.07 -13.03 17.29
C GLN A 172 15.52 -11.61 17.28
N GLU A 173 16.28 -10.67 17.83
CA GLU A 173 15.94 -9.25 17.80
C GLU A 173 16.31 -8.65 16.45
N LEU A 174 15.33 -8.05 15.81
CA LEU A 174 15.44 -7.41 14.52
C LEU A 174 15.32 -5.91 14.67
N LEU A 175 16.32 -5.17 14.25
CA LEU A 175 16.29 -3.72 14.16
C LEU A 175 16.06 -3.33 12.70
N THR A 176 15.14 -2.40 12.49
CA THR A 176 14.88 -1.82 11.18
C THR A 176 14.94 -0.30 11.27
N SER A 177 15.35 0.34 10.21
CA SER A 177 15.31 1.79 10.05
C SER A 177 14.48 2.16 8.81
N CYS A 178 14.14 3.43 8.67
CA CYS A 178 13.56 3.94 7.45
C CYS A 178 14.16 5.29 7.09
N ARG A 179 14.22 5.56 5.79
CA ARG A 179 14.42 6.90 5.25
C ARG A 179 13.08 7.48 4.83
N THR A 180 12.95 8.78 4.98
CA THR A 180 11.70 9.47 4.70
C THR A 180 11.95 10.66 3.81
N GLY A 181 11.29 10.68 2.65
CA GLY A 181 11.18 11.86 1.79
C GLY A 181 9.82 12.52 1.98
N GLY A 182 9.78 13.83 1.99
CA GLY A 182 8.54 14.56 2.22
C GLY A 182 8.35 15.79 1.35
N ILE A 183 7.10 16.15 1.15
CA ILE A 183 6.68 17.43 0.55
C ILE A 183 5.51 17.98 1.35
N VAL A 184 5.43 19.31 1.47
CA VAL A 184 4.32 20.01 2.14
C VAL A 184 3.68 20.97 1.15
N GLY A 185 2.35 21.02 1.13
CA GLY A 185 1.56 21.89 0.28
C GLY A 185 0.20 22.24 0.91
N PRO A 186 -0.73 22.80 0.14
CA PRO A 186 -0.84 22.77 -1.31
C PRO A 186 0.06 23.78 -2.01
N GLN A 187 0.65 23.38 -3.13
CA GLN A 187 1.16 24.27 -4.15
C GLN A 187 0.05 24.41 -5.21
N SER A 188 -0.30 25.62 -5.57
CA SER A 188 -1.42 25.88 -6.49
C SER A 188 -1.27 25.09 -7.80
N GLY A 189 -2.27 24.27 -8.13
CA GLY A 189 -2.34 23.54 -9.39
C GLY A 189 -1.52 22.23 -9.45
N THR A 190 -0.93 21.79 -8.34
CA THR A 190 -0.20 20.51 -8.32
C THR A 190 -1.18 19.34 -8.22
N ASP A 191 -1.08 18.38 -9.15
CA ASP A 191 -1.86 17.17 -9.08
C ASP A 191 -1.29 16.18 -8.04
N ALA A 192 -2.12 15.20 -7.64
CA ALA A 192 -1.76 14.24 -6.60
C ALA A 192 -0.56 13.34 -7.01
N GLU A 193 -0.41 13.04 -8.30
CA GLU A 193 0.66 12.19 -8.78
C GLU A 193 2.00 12.93 -8.75
N SER A 194 2.04 14.15 -9.26
CA SER A 194 3.23 15.03 -9.19
C SER A 194 3.64 15.31 -7.74
N PHE A 195 2.67 15.43 -6.83
CA PHE A 195 2.94 15.63 -5.40
C PHE A 195 3.58 14.39 -4.76
N LEU A 196 3.08 13.20 -5.06
CA LEU A 196 3.69 11.94 -4.61
C LEU A 196 5.08 11.73 -5.21
N ASP A 197 5.27 12.05 -6.50
CA ASP A 197 6.56 11.91 -7.17
C ASP A 197 7.60 12.88 -6.60
N ALA A 198 7.20 14.07 -6.19
CA ALA A 198 8.09 15.01 -5.51
C ALA A 198 8.56 14.47 -4.15
N ALA A 199 7.66 13.87 -3.35
CA ALA A 199 8.04 13.21 -2.10
C ALA A 199 8.98 12.01 -2.34
N SER A 200 8.75 11.26 -3.42
CA SER A 200 9.60 10.13 -3.81
C SER A 200 10.99 10.59 -4.26
N ARG A 201 11.11 11.73 -4.93
CA ARG A 201 12.41 12.34 -5.27
C ARG A 201 13.16 12.78 -4.01
N ALA A 202 12.47 13.43 -3.06
CA ALA A 202 13.08 13.80 -1.78
C ALA A 202 13.64 12.57 -1.04
N LEU A 203 12.92 11.43 -1.10
CA LEU A 203 13.43 10.17 -0.55
C LEU A 203 14.71 9.71 -1.26
N SER A 204 14.79 9.80 -2.58
CA SER A 204 16.00 9.43 -3.33
C SER A 204 17.17 10.38 -3.03
N GLU A 205 16.89 11.66 -2.86
CA GLU A 205 17.89 12.67 -2.45
C GLU A 205 18.40 12.40 -1.04
N SER A 206 17.52 11.99 -0.09
CA SER A 206 17.94 11.62 1.26
C SER A 206 18.92 10.43 1.28
N GLN A 207 18.78 9.51 0.33
CA GLN A 207 19.67 8.36 0.19
C GLN A 207 21.09 8.76 -0.25
N THR A 208 21.20 9.80 -1.09
CA THR A 208 22.47 10.34 -1.58
C THR A 208 23.16 11.23 -0.56
N ALA A 209 22.40 11.99 0.22
CA ALA A 209 22.89 12.94 1.21
C ALA A 209 23.18 12.33 2.58
N ASP A 210 22.92 11.02 2.76
CA ASP A 210 22.99 10.30 4.05
C ASP A 210 22.14 10.94 5.15
N GLU A 211 21.05 11.60 4.77
CA GLU A 211 20.06 12.16 5.67
C GLU A 211 18.90 11.18 5.86
N SER A 212 18.46 10.99 7.08
CA SER A 212 17.32 10.11 7.37
C SER A 212 15.97 10.70 6.99
N ILE A 213 15.85 12.03 6.88
CA ILE A 213 14.65 12.78 6.50
C ILE A 213 15.03 13.91 5.56
N ALA A 214 14.51 13.89 4.32
CA ALA A 214 14.63 14.98 3.37
C ALA A 214 13.24 15.53 3.00
N PHE A 215 13.14 16.83 2.87
CA PHE A 215 11.95 17.49 2.34
C PHE A 215 12.31 18.25 1.09
N VAL A 216 11.41 18.22 0.10
CA VAL A 216 11.53 19.12 -1.06
C VAL A 216 11.50 20.54 -0.52
N SER A 217 12.61 21.26 -0.66
CA SER A 217 12.68 22.68 -0.35
C SER A 217 12.01 23.44 -1.48
N ASP A 218 11.00 24.23 -1.16
CA ASP A 218 10.47 25.22 -2.11
C ASP A 218 11.61 26.16 -2.52
N PRO A 219 11.88 26.35 -3.82
CA PRO A 219 12.92 27.29 -4.25
C PRO A 219 12.69 28.74 -3.77
N ALA A 220 11.48 29.04 -3.28
CA ALA A 220 11.16 30.34 -2.71
C ALA A 220 11.69 30.57 -1.28
N THR A 221 12.06 29.53 -0.53
CA THR A 221 12.46 29.65 0.90
C THR A 221 13.98 29.71 1.09
N THR A 222 14.78 29.46 0.05
CA THR A 222 16.26 29.41 0.16
C THR A 222 16.91 30.80 0.19
N THR A 223 16.15 31.90 0.01
CA THR A 223 16.72 33.26 -0.09
C THR A 223 16.85 34.00 1.24
N SER A 224 16.34 33.46 2.36
CA SER A 224 16.33 34.20 3.64
C SER A 224 17.35 33.78 4.70
N SER A 225 18.07 32.63 4.49
CA SER A 225 19.02 32.11 5.49
C SER A 225 20.51 32.33 5.18
N SER A 226 20.87 32.84 3.99
CA SER A 226 22.28 33.05 3.61
C SER A 226 22.81 34.48 3.78
N SER A 227 21.97 35.43 4.20
CA SER A 227 22.36 36.86 4.30
C SER A 227 22.76 37.32 5.69
N SER A 228 22.73 36.48 6.74
CA SER A 228 23.01 36.91 8.12
C SER A 228 24.39 36.55 8.66
N LEU A 229 25.25 35.87 7.90
CA LEU A 229 26.58 35.44 8.38
C LEU A 229 27.77 36.21 7.78
N THR A 230 27.55 37.22 6.93
CA THR A 230 28.68 37.94 6.28
C THR A 230 28.96 39.33 6.82
N SER A 231 28.24 39.83 7.84
CA SER A 231 28.45 41.19 8.36
C SER A 231 29.20 41.31 9.70
N ALA A 232 29.61 40.17 10.31
CA ALA A 232 30.31 40.24 11.63
C ALA A 232 31.85 40.06 11.57
N GLY A 233 32.45 40.04 10.38
CA GLY A 233 33.88 39.67 10.20
C GLY A 233 34.80 40.83 9.76
N ARG A 234 34.37 42.08 9.77
CA ARG A 234 35.27 43.18 9.30
C ARG A 234 35.22 44.41 10.19
N MET A 235 35.75 44.32 11.40
CA MET A 235 36.24 45.50 12.17
C MET A 235 37.06 45.06 13.34
N ARG A 236 38.39 44.86 13.17
CA ARG A 236 39.43 45.03 14.18
C ARG A 236 40.82 44.82 13.57
N HIS A 237 41.27 45.77 12.80
CA HIS A 237 42.69 46.07 12.66
C HIS A 237 42.84 47.53 12.27
N TYR A 238 42.95 48.38 13.24
CA TYR A 238 43.70 49.64 13.18
C TYR A 238 43.68 50.29 14.57
N ALA A 239 44.75 50.22 15.29
CA ALA A 239 45.30 51.24 16.14
C ALA A 239 46.33 50.67 17.10
N GLY A 240 47.55 51.09 16.95
CA GLY A 240 48.59 50.79 17.93
C GLY A 240 49.99 50.95 17.39
N ALA A 241 50.36 52.12 16.82
CA ALA A 241 51.73 52.53 16.69
C ALA A 241 51.81 53.98 17.18
N ARG A 242 52.54 54.17 18.28
CA ARG A 242 53.42 55.29 18.68
C ARG A 242 53.42 55.52 20.19
N HIS A 243 54.48 55.30 20.74
CA HIS A 243 55.49 55.89 21.62
C HIS A 243 56.08 54.81 22.53
#